data_f45fd89b1e9dd850f68663f462acfc1d
#
_entry.id   f45fd89b1e9dd850f68663f462acfc1d
#
_cell.length_a   1.000
_cell.length_b   1.000
_cell.length_c   1.000
_cell.angle_alpha   90.00
_cell.angle_beta   90.00
_cell.angle_gamma   90.00
#
_symmetry.space_group_name_H-M   'P 1'
#
loop_
_entity.id
_entity.type
_entity.pdbx_description
1 polymer ?
#
loop_
_entity_poly.entity_id
_entity_poly.type
_entity_poly.pdbx_seq_one_letter_code
_entity_poly.pdbx_strand_id
1 'polypeptide(L)'
;MLTSCRNYVDLTPCIGREFPTADLAEIINAPNSDELLQELALTVCERGVVFFRKQDNLTNDLQKRLIQRLGELSGRPATSGLHIHPVLNSEGEVGENRDPDQEISTISSKLFTKIYGRNPDGALCQKKQTADQWHSDIAFEPVPADFSSLRLTELPATGGGRHSSQHILRCAANQNW
;
A
#
# COMPACT_ATOMS: atom_id res chain seq x y z
N MET A 1 16.45 15.03 7.97
CA MET A 1 15.28 15.78 7.47
C MET A 1 15.02 15.34 6.05
N LEU A 2 13.78 14.97 5.72
CA LEU A 2 13.31 14.84 4.33
C LEU A 2 13.45 16.19 3.60
N THR A 3 14.64 16.78 3.70
CA THR A 3 14.95 18.13 3.23
C THR A 3 14.87 18.27 1.72
N SER A 4 14.97 17.17 0.99
CA SER A 4 14.65 17.10 -0.44
C SER A 4 13.14 17.03 -0.72
N CYS A 5 12.34 16.65 0.26
CA CYS A 5 10.88 16.53 0.17
C CYS A 5 10.14 17.67 0.88
N ARG A 6 10.69 18.89 0.88
CA ARG A 6 10.01 20.07 1.44
C ARG A 6 8.68 20.43 0.78
N ASN A 7 8.39 19.82 -0.36
CA ASN A 7 7.16 20.04 -1.07
C ASN A 7 6.14 18.97 -0.71
N TYR A 8 5.32 19.23 0.29
CA TYR A 8 4.19 18.39 0.67
C TYR A 8 2.91 19.22 0.83
N VAL A 9 1.78 18.55 0.76
CA VAL A 9 0.46 19.12 0.99
C VAL A 9 -0.26 18.27 2.02
N ASP A 10 -0.70 18.88 3.13
CA ASP A 10 -1.59 18.23 4.08
C ASP A 10 -3.01 18.26 3.52
N LEU A 11 -3.59 17.08 3.30
CA LEU A 11 -4.91 16.94 2.66
C LEU A 11 -6.04 17.35 3.59
N THR A 12 -5.87 17.11 4.88
CA THR A 12 -6.77 17.56 5.95
C THR A 12 -5.94 18.05 7.14
N PRO A 13 -6.51 18.77 8.11
CA PRO A 13 -5.79 19.18 9.32
C PRO A 13 -5.20 18.00 10.12
N CYS A 14 -5.88 16.85 10.14
CA CYS A 14 -5.53 15.73 11.02
C CYS A 14 -4.90 14.55 10.28
N ILE A 15 -5.36 14.22 9.09
CA ILE A 15 -4.99 13.00 8.37
C ILE A 15 -4.66 13.27 6.91
N GLY A 16 -3.69 12.52 6.39
CA GLY A 16 -3.31 12.55 4.98
C GLY A 16 -2.28 13.62 4.66
N ARG A 17 -1.15 13.18 4.10
CA ARG A 17 -0.10 14.04 3.54
C ARG A 17 0.27 13.54 2.15
N GLU A 18 0.39 14.44 1.20
CA GLU A 18 0.82 14.13 -0.15
C GLU A 18 2.22 14.72 -0.42
N PHE A 19 3.07 13.90 -1.02
CA PHE A 19 4.38 14.28 -1.53
C PHE A 19 4.34 14.24 -3.08
N PRO A 20 4.04 15.36 -3.75
CA PRO A 20 3.77 15.37 -5.18
C PRO A 20 5.00 15.12 -6.05
N THR A 21 6.20 15.37 -5.53
CA THR A 21 7.46 15.30 -6.29
C THR A 21 8.50 14.34 -5.71
N ALA A 22 8.22 13.68 -4.57
CA ALA A 22 9.16 12.74 -3.99
C ALA A 22 9.14 11.41 -4.73
N ASP A 23 10.33 10.87 -5.05
CA ASP A 23 10.52 9.54 -5.65
C ASP A 23 10.98 8.56 -4.57
N LEU A 24 10.18 7.54 -4.31
CA LEU A 24 10.48 6.51 -3.31
C LEU A 24 11.70 5.67 -3.71
N ALA A 25 11.92 5.44 -5.01
CA ALA A 25 13.09 4.71 -5.47
C ALA A 25 14.39 5.48 -5.18
N GLU A 26 14.37 6.80 -5.29
CA GLU A 26 15.51 7.64 -4.89
C GLU A 26 15.72 7.62 -3.37
N ILE A 27 14.65 7.72 -2.58
CA ILE A 27 14.71 7.67 -1.11
C ILE A 27 15.30 6.34 -0.63
N ILE A 28 14.83 5.21 -1.17
CA ILE A 28 15.28 3.87 -0.80
C ILE A 28 16.76 3.63 -1.14
N ASN A 29 17.25 4.23 -2.22
CA ASN A 29 18.62 4.05 -2.70
C ASN A 29 19.58 5.17 -2.25
N ALA A 30 19.10 6.15 -1.49
CA ALA A 30 19.94 7.24 -0.98
C ALA A 30 21.00 6.72 -0.01
N PRO A 31 22.19 7.36 0.06
CA PRO A 31 23.23 7.00 1.05
C PRO A 31 22.75 7.09 2.52
N ASN A 32 21.81 7.99 2.81
CA ASN A 32 21.17 8.19 4.11
C ASN A 32 19.72 7.66 4.12
N SER A 33 19.45 6.57 3.40
CA SER A 33 18.12 5.99 3.24
C SER A 33 17.45 5.70 4.59
N ASP A 34 18.17 5.17 5.56
CA ASP A 34 17.62 4.82 6.88
C ASP A 34 17.07 6.03 7.63
N GLU A 35 17.77 7.17 7.57
CA GLU A 35 17.32 8.41 8.20
C GLU A 35 16.04 8.93 7.51
N LEU A 36 16.02 8.89 6.19
CA LEU A 36 14.85 9.31 5.40
C LEU A 36 13.63 8.40 5.65
N LEU A 37 13.85 7.10 5.78
CA LEU A 37 12.79 6.14 6.06
C LEU A 37 12.28 6.24 7.50
N GLN A 38 13.13 6.56 8.48
CA GLN A 38 12.69 6.85 9.85
C GLN A 38 11.78 8.09 9.89
N GLU A 39 12.17 9.17 9.21
CA GLU A 39 11.32 10.37 9.09
C GLU A 39 10.00 10.06 8.37
N LEU A 40 10.04 9.22 7.34
CA LEU A 40 8.85 8.76 6.64
C LEU A 40 7.94 7.95 7.56
N ALA A 41 8.49 7.00 8.33
CA ALA A 41 7.74 6.21 9.30
C ALA A 41 7.02 7.11 10.31
N LEU A 42 7.71 8.09 10.90
CA LEU A 42 7.12 9.06 11.81
C LEU A 42 6.00 9.85 11.12
N THR A 43 6.23 10.34 9.90
CA THR A 43 5.22 11.08 9.13
C THR A 43 3.97 10.22 8.87
N VAL A 44 4.14 8.94 8.50
CA VAL A 44 3.03 8.02 8.30
C VAL A 44 2.26 7.79 9.59
N CYS A 45 2.96 7.62 10.72
CA CYS A 45 2.31 7.46 12.02
C CYS A 45 1.54 8.72 12.46
N GLU A 46 2.11 9.89 12.25
CA GLU A 46 1.48 11.18 12.61
C GLU A 46 0.27 11.50 11.72
N ARG A 47 0.37 11.19 10.43
CA ARG A 47 -0.64 11.56 9.42
C ARG A 47 -1.58 10.42 9.05
N GLY A 48 -1.39 9.21 9.57
CA GLY A 48 -2.17 8.00 9.30
C GLY A 48 -1.99 7.46 7.89
N VAL A 49 -1.90 8.31 6.88
CA VAL A 49 -1.70 7.95 5.47
C VAL A 49 -0.88 9.01 4.74
N VAL A 50 0.02 8.55 3.87
CA VAL A 50 0.79 9.42 2.98
C VAL A 50 0.67 8.95 1.53
N PHE A 51 0.73 9.90 0.62
CA PHE A 51 0.56 9.67 -0.82
C PHE A 51 1.78 10.18 -1.59
N PHE A 52 2.21 9.38 -2.57
CA PHE A 52 3.28 9.72 -3.50
C PHE A 52 2.75 9.67 -4.92
N ARG A 53 3.02 10.69 -5.72
CA ARG A 53 2.63 10.76 -7.13
C ARG A 53 3.72 10.19 -8.03
N LYS A 54 3.33 9.64 -9.18
CA LYS A 54 4.24 9.27 -10.29
C LYS A 54 5.40 8.36 -9.84
N GLN A 55 5.09 7.27 -9.17
CA GLN A 55 6.09 6.29 -8.72
C GLN A 55 6.39 5.25 -9.81
N ASP A 56 6.71 5.69 -11.02
CA ASP A 56 6.90 4.82 -12.18
C ASP A 56 8.17 3.95 -12.07
N ASN A 57 9.16 4.41 -11.28
CA ASN A 57 10.41 3.71 -11.02
C ASN A 57 10.35 2.71 -9.84
N LEU A 58 9.23 2.67 -9.11
CA LEU A 58 9.07 1.79 -7.97
C LEU A 58 8.72 0.38 -8.44
N THR A 59 9.72 -0.52 -8.42
CA THR A 59 9.52 -1.95 -8.72
C THR A 59 8.90 -2.69 -7.53
N ASN A 60 8.46 -3.93 -7.75
CA ASN A 60 7.97 -4.80 -6.66
C ASN A 60 9.05 -5.02 -5.59
N ASP A 61 10.30 -5.24 -5.99
CA ASP A 61 11.41 -5.43 -5.05
C ASP A 61 11.68 -4.19 -4.21
N LEU A 62 11.64 -3.00 -4.81
CA LEU A 62 11.77 -1.74 -4.08
C LEU A 62 10.58 -1.51 -3.13
N GLN A 63 9.36 -1.86 -3.55
CA GLN A 63 8.19 -1.76 -2.69
C GLN A 63 8.31 -2.70 -1.47
N LYS A 64 8.72 -3.95 -1.67
CA LYS A 64 8.99 -4.91 -0.58
C LYS A 64 10.08 -4.40 0.36
N ARG A 65 11.20 -3.95 -0.20
CA ARG A 65 12.31 -3.39 0.56
C ARG A 65 11.88 -2.18 1.40
N LEU A 66 11.05 -1.29 0.84
CA LEU A 66 10.50 -0.14 1.54
C LEU A 66 9.75 -0.56 2.81
N ILE A 67 8.77 -1.45 2.66
CA ILE A 67 7.91 -1.87 3.78
C ILE A 67 8.70 -2.66 4.80
N GLN A 68 9.57 -3.56 4.35
CA GLN A 68 10.43 -4.31 5.26
C GLN A 68 11.32 -3.38 6.08
N ARG A 69 11.96 -2.40 5.42
CA ARG A 69 12.87 -1.49 6.11
C ARG A 69 12.15 -0.55 7.07
N LEU A 70 10.96 -0.04 6.70
CA LEU A 70 10.11 0.74 7.61
C LEU A 70 9.78 -0.05 8.88
N GLY A 71 9.38 -1.31 8.75
CA GLY A 71 9.11 -2.18 9.90
C GLY A 71 10.33 -2.41 10.77
N GLU A 72 11.48 -2.71 10.18
CA GLU A 72 12.76 -2.91 10.91
C GLU A 72 13.17 -1.66 11.70
N LEU A 73 13.11 -0.48 11.08
CA LEU A 73 13.44 0.80 11.71
C LEU A 73 12.43 1.20 12.79
N SER A 74 11.24 0.66 12.76
CA SER A 74 10.19 0.87 13.78
C SER A 74 10.19 -0.18 14.90
N GLY A 75 11.16 -1.12 14.89
CA GLY A 75 11.32 -2.11 15.95
C GLY A 75 10.52 -3.40 15.74
N ARG A 76 10.14 -3.73 14.50
CA ARG A 76 9.47 -4.99 14.18
C ARG A 76 10.29 -6.19 14.68
N PRO A 77 9.64 -7.20 15.32
CA PRO A 77 10.32 -8.44 15.69
C PRO A 77 10.93 -9.15 14.47
N ALA A 78 12.12 -9.72 14.63
CA ALA A 78 12.79 -10.46 13.55
C ALA A 78 12.00 -11.68 13.04
N THR A 79 11.04 -12.17 13.83
CA THR A 79 10.13 -13.27 13.48
C THR A 79 8.99 -12.84 12.57
N SER A 80 8.74 -11.54 12.41
CA SER A 80 7.71 -11.01 11.53
C SER A 80 8.30 -10.67 10.16
N GLY A 81 7.74 -11.19 9.09
CA GLY A 81 8.11 -10.94 7.70
C GLY A 81 7.08 -10.11 6.95
N LEU A 82 7.20 -10.06 5.63
CA LEU A 82 6.16 -9.55 4.76
C LEU A 82 4.98 -10.52 4.76
N HIS A 83 3.76 -9.98 4.73
CA HIS A 83 2.55 -10.78 4.71
C HIS A 83 2.37 -11.48 3.36
N ILE A 84 2.02 -12.77 3.40
CA ILE A 84 1.60 -13.54 2.22
C ILE A 84 0.11 -13.77 2.31
N HIS A 85 -0.65 -13.13 1.42
CA HIS A 85 -2.11 -13.25 1.44
C HIS A 85 -2.53 -14.69 1.05
N PRO A 86 -3.38 -15.37 1.84
CA PRO A 86 -3.68 -16.78 1.62
C PRO A 86 -4.43 -17.09 0.31
N VAL A 87 -5.11 -16.10 -0.27
CA VAL A 87 -5.93 -16.26 -1.47
C VAL A 87 -5.44 -15.43 -2.65
N LEU A 88 -4.94 -14.22 -2.37
CA LEU A 88 -4.51 -13.25 -3.40
C LEU A 88 -3.00 -13.28 -3.63
N ASN A 89 -2.34 -14.35 -3.25
CA ASN A 89 -0.95 -14.58 -3.61
C ASN A 89 -0.85 -15.08 -5.07
N SER A 90 0.31 -14.98 -5.65
CA SER A 90 0.57 -15.30 -7.06
C SER A 90 0.44 -16.77 -7.47
N GLU A 91 0.20 -17.69 -6.51
CA GLU A 91 -0.09 -19.09 -6.83
C GLU A 91 -1.53 -19.28 -7.36
N GLY A 92 -2.44 -18.34 -7.08
CA GLY A 92 -3.77 -18.30 -7.68
C GLY A 92 -3.73 -17.81 -9.11
N GLU A 93 -3.81 -18.74 -10.08
CA GLU A 93 -3.93 -18.52 -11.52
C GLU A 93 -3.81 -17.07 -12.04
N VAL A 94 -2.72 -16.82 -12.47
CA VAL A 94 -2.01 -15.77 -13.10
C VAL A 94 -2.78 -15.05 -14.21
N GLY A 95 -2.86 -13.73 -14.10
CA GLY A 95 -2.97 -12.85 -15.26
C GLY A 95 -1.71 -12.90 -16.12
N GLU A 96 -1.75 -12.34 -17.31
CA GLU A 96 -0.72 -12.42 -18.37
C GLU A 96 0.68 -11.93 -17.97
N ASN A 97 0.83 -11.27 -16.83
CA ASN A 97 2.10 -10.90 -16.22
C ASN A 97 2.36 -11.78 -14.99
N ARG A 98 2.98 -12.91 -15.23
CA ARG A 98 3.43 -13.86 -14.21
C ARG A 98 4.59 -13.26 -13.40
N ASP A 99 4.28 -12.51 -12.38
CA ASP A 99 5.24 -12.28 -11.32
C ASP A 99 4.94 -13.26 -10.19
N PRO A 100 5.81 -14.25 -9.91
CA PRO A 100 5.61 -15.25 -8.86
C PRO A 100 5.84 -14.67 -7.46
N ASP A 101 5.63 -13.38 -7.28
CA ASP A 101 5.90 -12.67 -6.05
C ASP A 101 4.76 -12.87 -5.05
N GLN A 102 4.89 -13.86 -4.18
CA GLN A 102 3.89 -14.20 -3.17
C GLN A 102 3.67 -13.09 -2.14
N GLU A 103 4.65 -12.21 -1.96
CA GLU A 103 4.62 -11.11 -1.00
C GLU A 103 3.89 -9.86 -1.55
N ILE A 104 3.52 -9.86 -2.83
CA ILE A 104 2.72 -8.80 -3.47
C ILE A 104 1.33 -9.34 -3.79
N SER A 105 0.33 -8.84 -3.07
CA SER A 105 -1.06 -9.14 -3.36
C SER A 105 -1.58 -8.23 -4.47
N THR A 106 -2.02 -8.81 -5.59
CA THR A 106 -2.58 -8.04 -6.71
C THR A 106 -4.10 -7.95 -6.56
N ILE A 107 -4.61 -6.72 -6.46
CA ILE A 107 -6.05 -6.44 -6.43
C ILE A 107 -6.48 -6.00 -7.83
N SER A 108 -7.28 -6.82 -8.50
CA SER A 108 -7.77 -6.55 -9.84
C SER A 108 -9.25 -6.92 -9.96
N SER A 109 -10.03 -6.08 -10.66
CA SER A 109 -11.45 -6.37 -10.90
C SER A 109 -11.66 -7.65 -11.73
N LYS A 110 -10.72 -7.97 -12.62
CA LYS A 110 -10.72 -9.23 -13.39
C LYS A 110 -10.53 -10.42 -12.48
N LEU A 111 -9.52 -10.36 -11.58
CA LEU A 111 -9.25 -11.42 -10.60
C LEU A 111 -10.40 -11.57 -9.62
N PHE A 112 -10.95 -10.46 -9.13
CA PHE A 112 -12.10 -10.47 -8.23
C PHE A 112 -13.31 -11.16 -8.86
N THR A 113 -13.63 -10.85 -10.13
CA THR A 113 -14.71 -11.51 -10.86
C THR A 113 -14.47 -13.01 -11.04
N LYS A 114 -13.22 -13.44 -11.20
CA LYS A 114 -12.85 -14.84 -11.36
C LYS A 114 -12.97 -15.62 -10.05
N ILE A 115 -12.49 -15.05 -8.93
CA ILE A 115 -12.46 -15.72 -7.61
C ILE A 115 -13.86 -15.76 -6.96
N TYR A 116 -14.59 -14.66 -7.02
CA TYR A 116 -15.87 -14.51 -6.31
C TYR A 116 -17.09 -14.75 -7.20
N GLY A 117 -16.89 -15.00 -8.49
CA GLY A 117 -17.91 -15.35 -9.45
C GLY A 117 -18.84 -14.21 -9.84
N ARG A 118 -19.51 -14.38 -10.99
CA ARG A 118 -20.71 -13.60 -11.29
C ARG A 118 -21.85 -14.22 -10.48
N ASN A 119 -22.67 -13.37 -9.83
CA ASN A 119 -23.98 -13.82 -9.40
C ASN A 119 -24.69 -14.48 -10.59
N PRO A 120 -25.43 -15.62 -10.39
CA PRO A 120 -26.14 -16.32 -11.44
C PRO A 120 -27.07 -15.41 -12.27
N ASP A 121 -27.53 -14.34 -11.68
CA ASP A 121 -28.46 -13.37 -12.29
C ASP A 121 -27.76 -12.25 -13.10
N GLY A 122 -26.45 -12.33 -13.32
CA GLY A 122 -25.73 -11.34 -14.14
C GLY A 122 -25.69 -9.91 -13.58
N ALA A 123 -26.35 -9.66 -12.48
CA ALA A 123 -26.32 -8.38 -11.80
C ALA A 123 -24.99 -8.31 -11.03
N LEU A 124 -24.15 -7.34 -11.36
CA LEU A 124 -23.13 -6.85 -10.42
C LEU A 124 -23.92 -6.45 -9.17
N CYS A 125 -23.85 -7.30 -8.15
CA CYS A 125 -24.38 -6.94 -6.84
C CYS A 125 -23.57 -5.73 -6.37
N GLN A 126 -24.07 -4.53 -6.66
CA GLN A 126 -23.61 -3.31 -6.02
C GLN A 126 -24.01 -3.43 -4.54
N LYS A 127 -23.25 -4.22 -3.78
CA LYS A 127 -23.29 -4.09 -2.33
C LYS A 127 -22.93 -2.63 -2.08
N LYS A 128 -23.93 -1.85 -1.67
CA LYS A 128 -23.66 -0.52 -1.11
C LYS A 128 -22.60 -0.73 -0.04
N GLN A 129 -21.49 -0.02 -0.16
CA GLN A 129 -20.49 0.01 0.90
C GLN A 129 -21.19 0.55 2.15
N THR A 130 -21.32 -0.29 3.15
CA THR A 130 -21.94 0.04 4.43
C THR A 130 -20.85 0.16 5.49
N ALA A 131 -21.17 0.77 6.61
CA ALA A 131 -20.26 0.88 7.76
C ALA A 131 -19.74 -0.49 8.23
N ASP A 132 -20.51 -1.56 7.97
CA ASP A 132 -20.15 -2.95 8.33
C ASP A 132 -18.95 -3.50 7.53
N GLN A 133 -18.49 -2.79 6.50
CA GLN A 133 -17.32 -3.18 5.71
C GLN A 133 -16.01 -2.56 6.20
N TRP A 134 -16.09 -1.68 7.19
CA TRP A 134 -14.88 -1.19 7.85
C TRP A 134 -14.21 -2.33 8.62
N HIS A 135 -12.95 -2.55 8.32
CA HIS A 135 -12.14 -3.61 8.92
C HIS A 135 -10.69 -3.17 9.03
N SER A 136 -9.95 -3.89 9.84
CA SER A 136 -8.50 -3.82 9.89
C SER A 136 -7.92 -5.00 9.10
N ASP A 137 -7.01 -4.72 8.19
CA ASP A 137 -6.31 -5.77 7.43
C ASP A 137 -5.36 -6.55 8.36
N ILE A 138 -5.26 -7.88 8.12
CA ILE A 138 -4.25 -8.77 8.75
C ILE A 138 -4.33 -8.81 10.30
N ALA A 139 -5.44 -8.37 10.89
CA ALA A 139 -5.62 -8.35 12.34
C ALA A 139 -5.62 -9.74 13.01
N PHE A 140 -5.67 -10.81 12.22
CA PHE A 140 -5.62 -12.21 12.68
C PHE A 140 -4.20 -12.72 12.94
N GLU A 141 -3.17 -12.01 12.49
CA GLU A 141 -1.80 -12.40 12.75
C GLU A 141 -1.34 -12.05 14.17
N PRO A 142 -0.52 -12.90 14.81
CA PRO A 142 0.03 -12.61 16.15
C PRO A 142 0.85 -11.32 16.20
N VAL A 143 1.50 -10.97 15.10
CA VAL A 143 2.26 -9.72 14.92
C VAL A 143 1.81 -9.09 13.61
N PRO A 144 0.74 -8.28 13.63
CA PRO A 144 0.26 -7.59 12.43
C PRO A 144 1.31 -6.63 11.88
N ALA A 145 1.24 -6.35 10.58
CA ALA A 145 2.13 -5.39 9.95
C ALA A 145 1.86 -3.96 10.43
N ASP A 146 2.92 -3.23 10.82
CA ASP A 146 2.82 -1.82 11.23
C ASP A 146 2.53 -0.89 10.04
N PHE A 147 3.00 -1.24 8.86
CA PHE A 147 2.84 -0.46 7.64
C PHE A 147 2.23 -1.30 6.52
N SER A 148 1.36 -0.69 5.75
CA SER A 148 0.86 -1.25 4.50
C SER A 148 1.11 -0.29 3.34
N SER A 149 1.30 -0.84 2.15
CA SER A 149 1.63 -0.11 0.94
C SER A 149 0.73 -0.56 -0.20
N LEU A 150 0.10 0.40 -0.87
CA LEU A 150 -0.71 0.17 -2.05
C LEU A 150 -0.15 0.95 -3.23
N ARG A 151 0.21 0.26 -4.31
CA ARG A 151 0.63 0.85 -5.57
C ARG A 151 -0.48 0.70 -6.61
N LEU A 152 -0.95 1.81 -7.15
CA LEU A 152 -1.94 1.84 -8.21
C LEU A 152 -1.22 1.89 -9.55
N THR A 153 -1.26 0.82 -10.32
CA THR A 153 -0.59 0.69 -11.63
C THR A 153 -1.58 0.88 -12.79
N GLU A 154 -2.82 0.43 -12.61
CA GLU A 154 -3.89 0.61 -13.59
C GLU A 154 -5.09 1.26 -12.93
N LEU A 155 -5.60 2.33 -13.52
CA LEU A 155 -6.76 3.06 -13.04
C LEU A 155 -7.86 3.06 -14.10
N PRO A 156 -9.13 2.96 -13.69
CA PRO A 156 -10.23 3.08 -14.63
C PRO A 156 -10.30 4.50 -15.21
N ALA A 157 -10.81 4.62 -16.43
CA ALA A 157 -10.98 5.92 -17.09
C ALA A 157 -11.94 6.85 -16.34
N THR A 158 -12.87 6.26 -15.57
CA THR A 158 -13.86 6.98 -14.75
C THR A 158 -13.99 6.32 -13.39
N GLY A 159 -14.08 7.09 -12.32
CA GLY A 159 -14.09 6.60 -10.93
C GLY A 159 -12.68 6.38 -10.36
N GLY A 160 -12.60 6.05 -9.08
CA GLY A 160 -11.36 5.68 -8.40
C GLY A 160 -10.27 6.77 -8.27
N GLY A 161 -10.60 8.03 -8.59
CA GLY A 161 -9.62 9.13 -8.59
C GLY A 161 -8.76 9.13 -9.86
N ARG A 162 -8.92 10.14 -10.67
CA ARG A 162 -8.13 10.35 -11.90
C ARG A 162 -6.75 10.81 -11.55
N HIS A 163 -5.76 9.95 -11.43
CA HIS A 163 -4.36 10.40 -11.63
C HIS A 163 -3.41 9.20 -11.80
N SER A 164 -2.33 9.44 -12.55
CA SER A 164 -1.15 8.60 -12.72
C SER A 164 -0.75 7.82 -11.46
N SER A 165 -0.08 6.70 -11.64
CA SER A 165 0.42 5.78 -10.61
C SER A 165 0.66 6.45 -9.25
N GLN A 166 -0.12 6.06 -8.27
CA GLN A 166 -0.01 6.58 -6.90
C GLN A 166 0.51 5.49 -5.99
N HIS A 167 1.34 5.86 -5.05
CA HIS A 167 1.74 5.01 -3.97
C HIS A 167 1.18 5.54 -2.65
N ILE A 168 0.53 4.68 -1.91
CA ILE A 168 -0.12 5.00 -0.64
C ILE A 168 0.57 4.19 0.45
N LEU A 169 1.10 4.87 1.45
CA LEU A 169 1.62 4.26 2.67
C LEU A 169 0.68 4.57 3.84
N ARG A 170 0.40 3.56 4.64
CA ARG A 170 -0.50 3.63 5.78
C ARG A 170 0.15 3.00 7.01
N CYS A 171 -0.05 3.60 8.17
CA CYS A 171 0.31 3.04 9.45
C CYS A 171 -0.86 2.22 10.03
N ALA A 172 -0.62 0.97 10.41
CA ALA A 172 -1.62 0.10 11.01
C ALA A 172 -1.98 0.50 12.44
N ALA A 173 -1.05 1.13 13.17
CA ALA A 173 -1.28 1.54 14.57
C ALA A 173 -2.43 2.55 14.74
N ASN A 174 -2.85 3.23 13.67
CA ASN A 174 -3.97 4.18 13.67
C ASN A 174 -5.32 3.54 13.27
N GLN A 175 -5.44 2.21 13.31
CA GLN A 175 -6.69 1.52 12.96
C GLN A 175 -7.71 1.45 14.12
N ASN A 176 -7.37 1.94 15.31
CA ASN A 176 -8.28 2.02 16.45
C ASN A 176 -9.02 3.36 16.47
N TRP A 177 -9.90 3.59 15.48
CA TRP A 177 -10.89 4.67 15.49
C TRP A 177 -12.29 4.10 15.40
#